data_89bd6adec3b772dd4e42ac9d603d9239
#
_entry.id   89bd6adec3b772dd4e42ac9d603d9239
#
_cell.length_a   1.000
_cell.length_b   1.000
_cell.length_c   1.000
_cell.angle_alpha   90.00
_cell.angle_beta   90.00
_cell.angle_gamma   90.00
#
_symmetry.space_group_name_H-M   'P 1'
#
loop_
_entity.id
_entity.type
_entity.pdbx_description
1 polymer ?
#
loop_
_entity_poly.entity_id
_entity_poly.type
_entity_poly.pdbx_seq_one_letter_code
_entity_poly.pdbx_strand_id
1 'polypeptide(L)'
;SRRLRILRRILLWMVLFLPIIRIPFLLYLQSKAKEEYDHETIAIEVSSQRVESQICKTRYPLLMLHGVGFRDLKYINYWGRIPRVLTKNGATVYYGNQEAFATIEQNSKDIQKRIEEICAIEQCDKVNIIAHSKGGLDARHAISKGQMGAHVASLTTISTPHRGCRFVDVLIKHAPEKLYRWLASVFDKIFLGMKDLHPDFYTVTHQFTTTWSAQFNEDVKDDPQVYYQSYMSLMHHAWSHLLLTIPYLFIRLVDAKNDGLVTEESAKWGDFQGT
;
A
#
# COMPACT_ATOMS: atom_id res chain seq x y z
N SER A 1 -31.60 -0.97 -15.59
CA SER A 1 -32.48 -2.10 -15.21
C SER A 1 -32.68 -2.10 -13.68
N ARG A 2 -33.76 -2.76 -13.20
CA ARG A 2 -34.11 -2.89 -11.77
C ARG A 2 -32.95 -3.51 -10.96
N ARG A 3 -32.20 -4.45 -11.54
CA ARG A 3 -30.99 -5.06 -10.97
C ARG A 3 -29.85 -4.07 -10.74
N LEU A 4 -29.63 -3.15 -11.68
CA LEU A 4 -28.60 -2.10 -11.56
C LEU A 4 -28.92 -1.11 -10.41
N ARG A 5 -30.20 -0.78 -10.22
CA ARG A 5 -30.66 0.08 -9.11
C ARG A 5 -30.52 -0.58 -7.75
N ILE A 6 -30.77 -1.88 -7.66
CA ILE A 6 -30.57 -2.67 -6.44
C ILE A 6 -29.07 -2.77 -6.11
N LEU A 7 -28.23 -3.09 -7.12
CA LEU A 7 -26.77 -3.14 -6.97
C LEU A 7 -26.19 -1.78 -6.52
N ARG A 8 -26.66 -0.68 -7.11
CA ARG A 8 -26.29 0.70 -6.71
C ARG A 8 -26.66 0.98 -5.23
N ARG A 9 -27.85 0.57 -4.78
CA ARG A 9 -28.27 0.75 -3.39
C ARG A 9 -27.43 -0.12 -2.44
N ILE A 10 -27.18 -1.37 -2.77
CA ILE A 10 -26.34 -2.26 -1.97
C ILE A 10 -24.91 -1.70 -1.88
N LEU A 11 -24.31 -1.26 -3.00
CA LEU A 11 -22.99 -0.66 -3.02
C LEU A 11 -22.91 0.61 -2.17
N LEU A 12 -23.93 1.48 -2.28
CA LEU A 12 -24.04 2.70 -1.48
C LEU A 12 -24.17 2.41 0.02
N TRP A 13 -25.01 1.44 0.40
CA TRP A 13 -25.18 1.00 1.78
C TRP A 13 -23.90 0.39 2.35
N MET A 14 -23.15 -0.35 1.55
CA MET A 14 -21.90 -0.96 2.00
C MET A 14 -20.77 0.04 2.15
N VAL A 15 -20.64 1.01 1.23
CA VAL A 15 -19.69 2.13 1.38
C VAL A 15 -20.04 2.97 2.63
N LEU A 16 -21.32 3.11 2.97
CA LEU A 16 -21.79 3.85 4.14
C LEU A 16 -21.60 3.07 5.46
N PHE A 17 -21.82 1.75 5.47
CA PHE A 17 -21.82 0.94 6.70
C PHE A 17 -20.48 0.29 7.02
N LEU A 18 -19.66 -0.04 6.03
CA LEU A 18 -18.29 -0.54 6.26
C LEU A 18 -17.44 0.37 7.15
N PRO A 19 -17.46 1.71 6.95
CA PRO A 19 -16.78 2.63 7.86
C PRO A 19 -17.33 2.59 9.27
N ILE A 20 -18.68 2.52 9.45
CA ILE A 20 -19.34 2.53 10.74
C ILE A 20 -18.96 1.33 11.60
N ILE A 21 -18.78 0.15 11.00
CA ILE A 21 -18.33 -1.05 11.70
C ILE A 21 -16.82 -1.03 11.95
N ARG A 22 -16.03 -0.51 10.99
CA ARG A 22 -14.56 -0.43 11.11
C ARG A 22 -14.09 0.67 12.06
N ILE A 23 -14.78 1.80 12.12
CA ILE A 23 -14.39 2.95 12.95
C ILE A 23 -14.25 2.57 14.42
N PRO A 24 -15.24 1.91 15.09
CA PRO A 24 -15.08 1.47 16.48
C PRO A 24 -13.93 0.47 16.65
N PHE A 25 -13.74 -0.44 15.68
CA PHE A 25 -12.65 -1.40 15.73
C PHE A 25 -11.28 -0.73 15.56
N LEU A 26 -11.14 0.20 14.63
CA LEU A 26 -9.92 0.99 14.43
C LEU A 26 -9.63 1.90 15.64
N LEU A 27 -10.66 2.53 16.24
CA LEU A 27 -10.52 3.32 17.45
C LEU A 27 -10.14 2.46 18.66
N TYR A 28 -10.67 1.24 18.76
CA TYR A 28 -10.24 0.25 19.76
C TYR A 28 -8.77 -0.14 19.57
N LEU A 29 -8.36 -0.43 18.33
CA LEU A 29 -6.96 -0.72 18.02
C LEU A 29 -6.05 0.47 18.31
N GLN A 30 -6.51 1.69 18.00
CA GLN A 30 -5.80 2.94 18.31
C GLN A 30 -5.61 3.14 19.81
N SER A 31 -6.65 2.88 20.63
CA SER A 31 -6.55 3.01 22.10
C SER A 31 -5.50 2.07 22.68
N LYS A 32 -5.39 0.86 22.11
CA LYS A 32 -4.36 -0.12 22.47
C LYS A 32 -2.97 0.25 21.96
N ALA A 33 -2.86 0.82 20.75
CA ALA A 33 -1.59 1.21 20.16
C ALA A 33 -1.00 2.50 20.75
N LYS A 34 -1.83 3.33 21.40
CA LYS A 34 -1.40 4.63 21.96
C LYS A 34 -0.37 4.50 23.09
N GLU A 35 -0.36 3.37 23.80
CA GLU A 35 0.52 3.10 24.96
C GLU A 35 1.90 2.54 24.55
N GLU A 36 2.11 2.07 23.30
CA GLU A 36 3.26 1.22 22.99
C GLU A 36 3.95 1.53 21.64
N TYR A 37 3.75 2.73 21.10
CA TYR A 37 4.28 3.08 19.79
C TYR A 37 5.69 3.66 19.85
N ASP A 38 6.69 2.86 19.49
CA ASP A 38 8.06 3.28 19.23
C ASP A 38 8.58 2.66 17.92
N HIS A 39 8.78 3.48 16.89
CA HIS A 39 9.24 3.04 15.57
C HIS A 39 10.65 2.43 15.62
N GLU A 40 11.52 2.96 16.44
CA GLU A 40 12.88 2.45 16.60
C GLU A 40 12.87 1.05 17.22
N THR A 41 11.96 0.79 18.15
CA THR A 41 11.85 -0.52 18.80
C THR A 41 11.48 -1.64 17.82
N ILE A 42 10.64 -1.37 16.82
CA ILE A 42 10.28 -2.39 15.81
C ILE A 42 11.49 -2.79 14.96
N ALA A 43 12.26 -1.83 14.51
CA ALA A 43 13.48 -2.09 13.74
C ALA A 43 14.53 -2.85 14.60
N ILE A 44 14.71 -2.44 15.87
CA ILE A 44 15.63 -3.09 16.82
C ILE A 44 15.17 -4.52 17.15
N GLU A 45 13.87 -4.75 17.39
CA GLU A 45 13.35 -6.09 17.67
C GLU A 45 13.53 -7.06 16.48
N VAL A 46 13.37 -6.57 15.26
CA VAL A 46 13.62 -7.40 14.07
C VAL A 46 15.12 -7.68 13.90
N SER A 47 15.99 -6.71 14.17
CA SER A 47 17.44 -6.86 14.04
C SER A 47 18.09 -7.69 15.16
N SER A 48 17.49 -7.79 16.35
CA SER A 48 18.01 -8.55 17.49
C SER A 48 17.73 -10.06 17.43
N GLN A 49 16.97 -10.53 16.43
CA GLN A 49 16.68 -11.95 16.30
C GLN A 49 17.93 -12.74 15.90
N ARG A 50 18.10 -13.94 16.51
CA ARG A 50 19.17 -14.86 16.15
C ARG A 50 19.04 -15.27 14.68
N VAL A 51 20.09 -15.02 13.90
CA VAL A 51 20.18 -15.42 12.50
C VAL A 51 20.35 -16.93 12.42
N GLU A 52 19.42 -17.62 11.74
CA GLU A 52 19.42 -19.08 11.57
C GLU A 52 20.11 -19.51 10.27
N SER A 53 20.04 -18.65 9.25
CA SER A 53 20.69 -18.90 7.94
C SER A 53 21.03 -17.57 7.23
N GLN A 54 21.73 -17.66 6.10
CA GLN A 54 22.11 -16.50 5.28
C GLN A 54 21.39 -16.49 3.91
N ILE A 55 20.36 -17.33 3.72
CA ILE A 55 19.69 -17.51 2.41
C ILE A 55 18.97 -16.25 1.94
N CYS A 56 18.53 -15.39 2.86
CA CYS A 56 17.88 -14.12 2.54
C CYS A 56 18.82 -12.91 2.67
N LYS A 57 20.13 -13.13 2.87
CA LYS A 57 21.09 -12.04 2.93
C LYS A 57 21.23 -11.40 1.57
N THR A 58 20.95 -10.10 1.50
CA THR A 58 21.10 -9.28 0.32
C THR A 58 22.28 -8.31 0.49
N ARG A 59 22.82 -7.80 -0.61
CA ARG A 59 23.90 -6.79 -0.58
C ARG A 59 23.44 -5.50 0.09
N TYR A 60 22.18 -5.12 -0.10
CA TYR A 60 21.58 -3.90 0.42
C TYR A 60 20.41 -4.24 1.35
N PRO A 61 20.10 -3.42 2.36
CA PRO A 61 18.96 -3.65 3.24
C PRO A 61 17.64 -3.62 2.49
N LEU A 62 16.64 -4.30 3.05
CA LEU A 62 15.28 -4.33 2.52
C LEU A 62 14.46 -3.23 3.18
N LEU A 63 13.84 -2.37 2.38
CA LEU A 63 12.84 -1.38 2.81
C LEU A 63 11.45 -1.86 2.43
N MET A 64 10.59 -2.12 3.40
CA MET A 64 9.22 -2.62 3.21
C MET A 64 8.21 -1.49 3.29
N LEU A 65 7.39 -1.32 2.23
CA LEU A 65 6.38 -0.26 2.11
C LEU A 65 4.98 -0.86 2.08
N HIS A 66 4.14 -0.52 3.06
CA HIS A 66 2.78 -1.02 3.16
C HIS A 66 1.82 -0.35 2.16
N GLY A 67 0.59 -0.87 2.07
CA GLY A 67 -0.49 -0.30 1.26
C GLY A 67 -1.32 0.75 2.00
N VAL A 68 -2.31 1.32 1.28
CA VAL A 68 -3.24 2.31 1.82
C VAL A 68 -4.05 1.77 3.01
N GLY A 69 -4.34 2.64 3.97
CA GLY A 69 -5.19 2.32 5.14
C GLY A 69 -4.49 1.56 6.25
N PHE A 70 -3.20 1.35 6.17
CA PHE A 70 -2.39 0.63 7.16
C PHE A 70 -1.21 1.47 7.62
N ARG A 71 -0.65 1.05 8.77
CA ARG A 71 0.62 1.56 9.31
C ARG A 71 1.45 0.42 9.84
N ASP A 72 2.74 0.64 9.95
CA ASP A 72 3.67 -0.29 10.60
C ASP A 72 3.49 -0.20 12.12
N LEU A 73 2.62 -1.05 12.67
CA LEU A 73 2.32 -1.11 14.10
C LEU A 73 3.01 -2.32 14.74
N LYS A 74 3.49 -2.15 15.96
CA LYS A 74 4.23 -3.18 16.71
C LYS A 74 3.46 -4.50 16.83
N TYR A 75 2.17 -4.43 17.15
CA TYR A 75 1.33 -5.62 17.40
C TYR A 75 0.47 -6.06 16.22
N ILE A 76 0.27 -5.18 15.24
CA ILE A 76 -0.47 -5.48 14.02
C ILE A 76 0.47 -5.22 12.85
N ASN A 77 1.39 -6.14 12.66
CA ASN A 77 2.33 -6.06 11.56
C ASN A 77 1.59 -6.30 10.24
N TYR A 78 1.59 -5.30 9.36
CA TYR A 78 1.03 -5.39 8.02
C TYR A 78 1.55 -6.59 7.24
N TRP A 79 2.84 -6.86 7.36
CA TRP A 79 3.55 -7.91 6.67
C TRP A 79 3.47 -9.28 7.38
N GLY A 80 2.77 -9.37 8.52
CA GLY A 80 2.63 -10.58 9.30
C GLY A 80 3.98 -11.16 9.72
N ARG A 81 4.22 -12.42 9.39
CA ARG A 81 5.46 -13.13 9.73
C ARG A 81 6.64 -12.89 8.78
N ILE A 82 6.40 -12.23 7.63
CA ILE A 82 7.41 -12.12 6.55
C ILE A 82 8.69 -11.43 7.03
N PRO A 83 8.68 -10.26 7.67
CA PRO A 83 9.91 -9.60 8.11
C PRO A 83 10.72 -10.46 9.08
N ARG A 84 10.04 -11.13 10.03
CA ARG A 84 10.68 -12.04 10.98
C ARG A 84 11.38 -13.22 10.28
N VAL A 85 10.74 -13.82 9.29
CA VAL A 85 11.34 -14.93 8.52
C VAL A 85 12.53 -14.44 7.72
N LEU A 86 12.43 -13.28 7.06
CA LEU A 86 13.54 -12.69 6.31
C LEU A 86 14.74 -12.41 7.20
N THR A 87 14.52 -11.80 8.37
CA THR A 87 15.60 -11.45 9.32
C THR A 87 16.25 -12.71 9.91
N LYS A 88 15.48 -13.73 10.28
CA LYS A 88 16.02 -15.01 10.74
C LYS A 88 16.91 -15.68 9.68
N ASN A 89 16.67 -15.41 8.42
CA ASN A 89 17.42 -15.92 7.29
C ASN A 89 18.45 -14.93 6.72
N GLY A 90 18.84 -13.93 7.50
CA GLY A 90 20.00 -13.08 7.23
C GLY A 90 19.71 -11.76 6.53
N ALA A 91 18.45 -11.41 6.27
CA ALA A 91 18.10 -10.10 5.71
C ALA A 91 18.13 -9.00 6.78
N THR A 92 18.57 -7.82 6.41
CA THR A 92 18.38 -6.58 7.18
C THR A 92 17.09 -5.93 6.67
N VAL A 93 16.09 -5.74 7.54
CA VAL A 93 14.74 -5.29 7.15
C VAL A 93 14.38 -3.99 7.87
N TYR A 94 13.91 -3.01 7.11
CA TYR A 94 13.39 -1.74 7.57
C TYR A 94 11.97 -1.52 7.09
N TYR A 95 11.21 -0.69 7.81
CA TYR A 95 9.86 -0.26 7.44
C TYR A 95 9.87 1.18 6.95
N GLY A 96 8.97 1.47 6.01
CA GLY A 96 8.87 2.80 5.42
C GLY A 96 8.24 3.83 6.32
N ASN A 97 7.37 3.40 7.24
CA ASN A 97 6.63 4.28 8.17
C ASN A 97 5.85 5.40 7.47
N GLN A 98 5.53 5.25 6.18
CA GLN A 98 4.73 6.20 5.42
C GLN A 98 3.30 6.29 6.00
N GLU A 99 2.61 7.39 5.72
CA GLU A 99 1.25 7.60 6.21
C GLU A 99 0.23 6.71 5.48
N ALA A 100 -0.84 6.32 6.20
CA ALA A 100 -1.85 5.40 5.71
C ALA A 100 -2.69 5.99 4.57
N PHE A 101 -3.02 7.30 4.65
CA PHE A 101 -3.87 8.01 3.70
C PHE A 101 -3.27 9.33 3.20
N ALA A 102 -1.96 9.54 3.30
CA ALA A 102 -1.33 10.63 2.59
C ALA A 102 -1.25 10.35 1.09
N THR A 103 -1.19 11.42 0.29
CA THR A 103 -1.04 11.32 -1.17
C THR A 103 0.27 10.63 -1.55
N ILE A 104 0.37 10.18 -2.80
CA ILE A 104 1.59 9.56 -3.33
C ILE A 104 2.77 10.52 -3.22
N GLU A 105 2.56 11.81 -3.50
CA GLU A 105 3.59 12.84 -3.46
C GLU A 105 4.10 13.08 -2.04
N GLN A 106 3.20 13.05 -1.05
CA GLN A 106 3.58 13.23 0.36
C GLN A 106 4.35 12.01 0.86
N ASN A 107 3.81 10.79 0.68
CA ASN A 107 4.50 9.56 1.08
C ASN A 107 5.86 9.40 0.37
N SER A 108 5.96 9.86 -0.87
CA SER A 108 7.23 9.86 -1.61
C SER A 108 8.32 10.66 -0.89
N LYS A 109 7.99 11.81 -0.27
CA LYS A 109 8.95 12.61 0.51
C LYS A 109 9.40 11.87 1.78
N ASP A 110 8.47 11.20 2.45
CA ASP A 110 8.78 10.43 3.66
C ASP A 110 9.67 9.23 3.32
N ILE A 111 9.40 8.56 2.18
CA ILE A 111 10.22 7.44 1.68
C ILE A 111 11.63 7.92 1.31
N GLN A 112 11.79 9.09 0.67
CA GLN A 112 13.10 9.66 0.36
C GLN A 112 13.94 9.83 1.63
N LYS A 113 13.39 10.49 2.65
CA LYS A 113 14.03 10.64 3.95
C LYS A 113 14.41 9.29 4.55
N ARG A 114 13.50 8.31 4.47
CA ARG A 114 13.72 6.99 5.05
C ARG A 114 14.85 6.24 4.35
N ILE A 115 14.97 6.36 3.03
CA ILE A 115 16.09 5.79 2.26
C ILE A 115 17.41 6.42 2.71
N GLU A 116 17.48 7.75 2.83
CA GLU A 116 18.68 8.46 3.29
C GLU A 116 19.10 8.04 4.70
N GLU A 117 18.13 7.94 5.63
CA GLU A 117 18.37 7.46 7.00
C GLU A 117 18.94 6.04 7.03
N ILE A 118 18.35 5.12 6.26
CA ILE A 118 18.79 3.72 6.19
C ILE A 118 20.21 3.64 5.60
N CYS A 119 20.47 4.36 4.52
CA CYS A 119 21.81 4.41 3.91
C CYS A 119 22.87 4.93 4.88
N ALA A 120 22.52 5.93 5.70
CA ALA A 120 23.44 6.46 6.72
C ALA A 120 23.67 5.47 7.85
N ILE A 121 22.63 4.78 8.35
CA ILE A 121 22.73 3.78 9.42
C ILE A 121 23.55 2.57 8.97
N GLU A 122 23.25 2.03 7.81
CA GLU A 122 23.88 0.80 7.29
C GLU A 122 25.19 1.07 6.56
N GLN A 123 25.60 2.33 6.42
CA GLN A 123 26.79 2.76 5.66
C GLN A 123 26.81 2.17 4.25
N CYS A 124 25.66 2.20 3.59
CA CYS A 124 25.46 1.68 2.24
C CYS A 124 24.99 2.80 1.29
N ASP A 125 25.14 2.55 0.00
CA ASP A 125 24.74 3.49 -1.05
C ASP A 125 23.31 3.27 -1.56
N LYS A 126 22.74 2.09 -1.33
CA LYS A 126 21.44 1.71 -1.88
C LYS A 126 20.59 0.88 -0.90
N VAL A 127 19.29 0.82 -1.19
CA VAL A 127 18.33 -0.10 -0.58
C VAL A 127 17.65 -0.96 -1.66
N ASN A 128 17.09 -2.11 -1.26
CA ASN A 128 16.10 -2.84 -2.06
C ASN A 128 14.71 -2.55 -1.48
N ILE A 129 13.75 -2.19 -2.32
CA ILE A 129 12.39 -1.88 -1.89
C ILE A 129 11.46 -3.05 -2.20
N ILE A 130 10.68 -3.47 -1.21
CA ILE A 130 9.53 -4.38 -1.36
C ILE A 130 8.28 -3.61 -0.99
N ALA A 131 7.41 -3.39 -1.96
CA ALA A 131 6.24 -2.52 -1.78
C ALA A 131 4.94 -3.26 -2.13
N HIS A 132 3.91 -3.09 -1.31
CA HIS A 132 2.59 -3.65 -1.57
C HIS A 132 1.58 -2.55 -1.90
N SER A 133 0.69 -2.82 -2.88
CA SER A 133 -0.42 -1.95 -3.23
C SER A 133 0.02 -0.50 -3.51
N LYS A 134 -0.58 0.51 -2.85
CA LYS A 134 -0.21 1.94 -2.97
C LYS A 134 1.29 2.19 -2.75
N GLY A 135 1.92 1.46 -1.82
CA GLY A 135 3.36 1.64 -1.54
C GLY A 135 4.25 1.50 -2.78
N GLY A 136 3.83 0.70 -3.78
CA GLY A 136 4.55 0.61 -5.05
C GLY A 136 4.47 1.88 -5.90
N LEU A 137 3.35 2.60 -5.87
CA LEU A 137 3.20 3.90 -6.54
C LEU A 137 4.00 4.98 -5.80
N ASP A 138 3.95 4.97 -4.46
CA ASP A 138 4.73 5.88 -3.60
C ASP A 138 6.24 5.71 -3.89
N ALA A 139 6.72 4.46 -3.96
CA ALA A 139 8.12 4.15 -4.28
C ALA A 139 8.53 4.60 -5.69
N ARG A 140 7.70 4.32 -6.71
CA ARG A 140 7.98 4.76 -8.08
C ARG A 140 8.11 6.28 -8.16
N HIS A 141 7.24 7.02 -7.47
CA HIS A 141 7.31 8.46 -7.41
C HIS A 141 8.59 8.93 -6.70
N ALA A 142 8.96 8.31 -5.58
CA ALA A 142 10.20 8.63 -4.86
C ALA A 142 11.45 8.39 -5.74
N ILE A 143 11.49 7.28 -6.47
CA ILE A 143 12.61 6.95 -7.36
C ILE A 143 12.71 7.95 -8.50
N SER A 144 11.59 8.23 -9.20
CA SER A 144 11.56 9.06 -10.39
C SER A 144 11.60 10.55 -10.07
N LYS A 145 10.54 11.08 -9.45
CA LYS A 145 10.40 12.52 -9.15
C LYS A 145 11.23 12.96 -7.95
N GLY A 146 11.44 12.07 -6.98
CA GLY A 146 12.32 12.29 -5.85
C GLY A 146 13.81 12.06 -6.15
N GLN A 147 14.16 11.63 -7.38
CA GLN A 147 15.52 11.41 -7.85
C GLN A 147 16.33 10.41 -6.98
N MET A 148 15.63 9.40 -6.42
CA MET A 148 16.27 8.40 -5.55
C MET A 148 16.85 7.20 -6.32
N GLY A 149 16.89 7.22 -7.66
CA GLY A 149 17.42 6.13 -8.48
C GLY A 149 18.83 5.69 -8.12
N ALA A 150 19.69 6.65 -7.76
CA ALA A 150 21.06 6.34 -7.30
C ALA A 150 21.10 5.60 -5.96
N HIS A 151 20.06 5.69 -5.15
CA HIS A 151 19.95 5.10 -3.80
C HIS A 151 19.02 3.87 -3.74
N VAL A 152 18.49 3.43 -4.88
CA VAL A 152 17.66 2.23 -4.96
C VAL A 152 18.28 1.22 -5.91
N ALA A 153 18.46 -0.02 -5.48
CA ALA A 153 18.98 -1.09 -6.33
C ALA A 153 17.85 -1.82 -7.07
N SER A 154 16.74 -2.07 -6.37
CA SER A 154 15.58 -2.74 -6.95
C SER A 154 14.28 -2.28 -6.29
N LEU A 155 13.20 -2.31 -7.08
CA LEU A 155 11.82 -2.15 -6.63
C LEU A 155 11.03 -3.41 -7.00
N THR A 156 10.61 -4.15 -5.97
CA THR A 156 9.69 -5.27 -6.08
C THR A 156 8.31 -4.82 -5.65
N THR A 157 7.33 -4.85 -6.56
CA THR A 157 5.94 -4.50 -6.23
C THR A 157 5.05 -5.74 -6.14
N ILE A 158 4.13 -5.75 -5.19
CA ILE A 158 3.17 -6.83 -4.98
C ILE A 158 1.77 -6.24 -5.05
N SER A 159 0.94 -6.70 -5.97
CA SER A 159 -0.46 -6.22 -6.15
C SER A 159 -0.58 -4.69 -6.21
N THR A 160 0.39 -4.00 -6.80
CA THR A 160 0.36 -2.55 -6.98
C THR A 160 -0.51 -2.18 -8.18
N PRO A 161 -1.48 -1.25 -8.05
CA PRO A 161 -2.35 -0.86 -9.16
C PRO A 161 -1.65 0.11 -10.11
N HIS A 162 -0.64 -0.36 -10.85
CA HIS A 162 0.14 0.47 -11.79
C HIS A 162 -0.70 1.08 -12.93
N ARG A 163 -1.85 0.44 -13.25
CA ARG A 163 -2.80 0.94 -14.25
C ARG A 163 -4.16 1.30 -13.66
N GLY A 164 -4.18 1.55 -12.33
CA GLY A 164 -5.38 1.93 -11.59
C GLY A 164 -6.34 0.78 -11.32
N CYS A 165 -7.47 1.13 -10.73
CA CYS A 165 -8.50 0.22 -10.30
C CYS A 165 -9.84 0.57 -10.95
N ARG A 166 -10.32 -0.24 -11.90
CA ARG A 166 -11.63 -0.03 -12.55
C ARG A 166 -12.81 0.02 -11.58
N PHE A 167 -12.71 -0.68 -10.46
CA PHE A 167 -13.71 -0.60 -9.39
C PHE A 167 -13.82 0.82 -8.83
N VAL A 168 -12.68 1.49 -8.63
CA VAL A 168 -12.63 2.87 -8.14
C VAL A 168 -13.23 3.84 -9.15
N ASP A 169 -12.99 3.66 -10.46
CA ASP A 169 -13.61 4.48 -11.50
C ASP A 169 -15.14 4.41 -11.42
N VAL A 170 -15.69 3.21 -11.29
CA VAL A 170 -17.13 3.00 -11.18
C VAL A 170 -17.68 3.60 -9.89
N LEU A 171 -16.97 3.44 -8.78
CA LEU A 171 -17.36 4.00 -7.49
C LEU A 171 -17.45 5.53 -7.56
N ILE A 172 -16.39 6.18 -8.01
CA ILE A 172 -16.33 7.66 -8.13
C ILE A 172 -17.40 8.19 -9.11
N LYS A 173 -17.53 7.53 -10.27
CA LYS A 173 -18.53 7.94 -11.29
C LYS A 173 -19.97 7.92 -10.79
N HIS A 174 -20.30 7.05 -9.84
CA HIS A 174 -21.67 6.83 -9.39
C HIS A 174 -21.96 7.36 -7.98
N ALA A 175 -20.93 7.76 -7.23
CA ALA A 175 -21.11 8.38 -5.93
C ALA A 175 -21.56 9.84 -6.10
N PRO A 176 -22.59 10.30 -5.37
CA PRO A 176 -22.91 11.72 -5.31
C PRO A 176 -21.72 12.50 -4.73
N GLU A 177 -21.23 13.50 -5.46
CA GLU A 177 -20.00 14.23 -5.12
C GLU A 177 -20.02 14.80 -3.68
N LYS A 178 -21.16 15.40 -3.27
CA LYS A 178 -21.30 15.96 -1.91
C LYS A 178 -21.17 14.91 -0.82
N LEU A 179 -21.77 13.73 -1.03
CA LEU A 179 -21.67 12.61 -0.09
C LEU A 179 -20.26 12.06 -0.03
N TYR A 180 -19.60 11.95 -1.19
CA TYR A 180 -18.25 11.45 -1.28
C TYR A 180 -17.25 12.37 -0.56
N ARG A 181 -17.33 13.70 -0.75
CA ARG A 181 -16.50 14.68 -0.04
C ARG A 181 -16.75 14.69 1.46
N TRP A 182 -18.01 14.54 1.88
CA TRP A 182 -18.34 14.43 3.30
C TRP A 182 -17.72 13.17 3.92
N LEU A 183 -17.83 12.01 3.27
CA LEU A 183 -17.20 10.78 3.72
C LEU A 183 -15.68 10.93 3.78
N ALA A 184 -15.05 11.50 2.76
CA ALA A 184 -13.62 11.76 2.76
C ALA A 184 -13.20 12.61 3.97
N SER A 185 -13.91 13.70 4.27
CA SER A 185 -13.64 14.53 5.44
C SER A 185 -13.78 13.78 6.77
N VAL A 186 -14.71 12.81 6.87
CA VAL A 186 -14.83 11.97 8.06
C VAL A 186 -13.64 11.02 8.18
N PHE A 187 -13.21 10.40 7.08
CA PHE A 187 -12.03 9.55 7.05
C PHE A 187 -10.76 10.30 7.44
N ASP A 188 -10.54 11.49 6.86
CA ASP A 188 -9.36 12.31 7.17
C ASP A 188 -9.27 12.64 8.67
N LYS A 189 -10.40 12.99 9.31
CA LYS A 189 -10.44 13.23 10.77
C LYS A 189 -10.08 11.98 11.57
N ILE A 190 -10.50 10.79 11.12
CA ILE A 190 -10.18 9.53 11.78
C ILE A 190 -8.67 9.26 11.68
N PHE A 191 -8.09 9.40 10.48
CA PHE A 191 -6.68 9.14 10.27
C PHE A 191 -5.76 10.19 10.91
N LEU A 192 -6.17 11.46 10.99
CA LEU A 192 -5.52 12.44 11.86
C LEU A 192 -5.46 11.96 13.31
N GLY A 193 -6.57 11.42 13.83
CA GLY A 193 -6.61 10.79 15.16
C GLY A 193 -5.71 9.56 15.29
N MET A 194 -5.36 8.91 14.18
CA MET A 194 -4.46 7.75 14.09
C MET A 194 -3.01 8.11 13.76
N LYS A 195 -2.62 9.37 13.95
CA LYS A 195 -1.27 9.91 13.72
C LYS A 195 -0.85 10.07 12.25
N ASP A 196 -1.74 9.99 11.27
CA ASP A 196 -1.47 10.59 9.97
C ASP A 196 -1.42 12.11 10.13
N LEU A 197 -0.43 12.75 9.54
CA LEU A 197 -0.28 14.21 9.61
C LEU A 197 -0.99 14.90 8.44
N HIS A 198 -1.07 14.22 7.30
CA HIS A 198 -1.56 14.74 6.03
C HIS A 198 -2.56 13.79 5.35
N PRO A 199 -3.58 13.25 6.05
CA PRO A 199 -4.53 12.36 5.39
C PRO A 199 -5.36 13.12 4.37
N ASP A 200 -5.49 12.56 3.17
CA ASP A 200 -6.30 13.08 2.09
C ASP A 200 -6.98 11.92 1.34
N PHE A 201 -8.03 11.40 1.95
CA PHE A 201 -8.78 10.27 1.41
C PHE A 201 -9.36 10.58 0.02
N TYR A 202 -9.80 11.81 -0.21
CA TYR A 202 -10.37 12.22 -1.49
C TYR A 202 -9.35 12.12 -2.62
N THR A 203 -8.19 12.74 -2.46
CA THR A 203 -7.12 12.70 -3.46
C THR A 203 -6.56 11.28 -3.63
N VAL A 204 -6.29 10.57 -2.53
CA VAL A 204 -5.74 9.20 -2.57
C VAL A 204 -6.64 8.24 -3.34
N THR A 205 -7.96 8.33 -3.15
CA THR A 205 -8.87 7.46 -3.92
C THR A 205 -8.93 7.84 -5.39
N HIS A 206 -8.78 9.12 -5.75
CA HIS A 206 -8.65 9.55 -7.15
C HIS A 206 -7.35 9.09 -7.79
N GLN A 207 -6.27 8.98 -7.01
CA GLN A 207 -4.98 8.44 -7.45
C GLN A 207 -5.04 6.95 -7.82
N PHE A 208 -6.13 6.25 -7.50
CA PHE A 208 -6.36 4.87 -7.94
C PHE A 208 -7.23 4.76 -9.21
N THR A 209 -7.68 5.85 -9.79
CA THR A 209 -8.44 5.80 -11.05
C THR A 209 -7.54 5.40 -12.22
N THR A 210 -8.12 4.75 -13.23
CA THR A 210 -7.37 4.36 -14.43
C THR A 210 -6.88 5.58 -15.21
N THR A 211 -7.66 6.66 -15.25
CA THR A 211 -7.28 7.91 -15.90
C THR A 211 -6.08 8.57 -15.23
N TRP A 212 -6.11 8.68 -13.89
CA TRP A 212 -4.97 9.25 -13.16
C TRP A 212 -3.72 8.37 -13.31
N SER A 213 -3.86 7.04 -13.24
CA SER A 213 -2.74 6.13 -13.40
C SER A 213 -2.09 6.22 -14.79
N ALA A 214 -2.89 6.45 -15.85
CA ALA A 214 -2.34 6.67 -17.19
C ALA A 214 -1.44 7.92 -17.21
N GLN A 215 -1.92 9.04 -16.67
CA GLN A 215 -1.13 10.28 -16.56
C GLN A 215 0.12 10.08 -15.68
N PHE A 216 -0.05 9.42 -14.52
CA PHE A 216 1.07 9.09 -13.63
C PHE A 216 2.17 8.29 -14.35
N ASN A 217 1.80 7.32 -15.19
CA ASN A 217 2.76 6.53 -15.94
C ASN A 217 3.46 7.31 -17.07
N GLU A 218 2.84 8.38 -17.57
CA GLU A 218 3.48 9.32 -18.50
C GLU A 218 4.49 10.21 -17.78
N ASP A 219 4.20 10.64 -16.56
CA ASP A 219 5.00 11.59 -15.82
C ASP A 219 6.11 10.95 -14.99
N VAL A 220 5.85 9.74 -14.45
CA VAL A 220 6.74 8.99 -13.53
C VAL A 220 7.41 7.86 -14.31
N LYS A 221 8.56 8.15 -14.90
CA LYS A 221 9.34 7.16 -15.66
C LYS A 221 10.23 6.34 -14.74
N ASP A 222 10.49 5.11 -15.16
CA ASP A 222 11.43 4.24 -14.47
C ASP A 222 12.87 4.75 -14.63
N ASP A 223 13.65 4.72 -13.56
CA ASP A 223 15.06 5.03 -13.58
C ASP A 223 15.85 3.82 -14.11
N PRO A 224 16.69 3.96 -15.14
CA PRO A 224 17.42 2.84 -15.75
C PRO A 224 18.45 2.18 -14.81
N GLN A 225 18.80 2.81 -13.69
CA GLN A 225 19.71 2.25 -12.69
C GLN A 225 19.02 1.31 -11.71
N VAL A 226 17.68 1.25 -11.71
CA VAL A 226 16.87 0.47 -10.79
C VAL A 226 16.29 -0.75 -11.49
N TYR A 227 16.39 -1.92 -10.87
CA TYR A 227 15.72 -3.12 -11.35
C TYR A 227 14.27 -3.15 -10.86
N TYR A 228 13.30 -3.24 -11.78
CA TYR A 228 11.88 -3.29 -11.47
C TYR A 228 11.33 -4.67 -11.72
N GLN A 229 10.64 -5.22 -10.72
CA GLN A 229 9.88 -6.45 -10.87
C GLN A 229 8.53 -6.38 -10.14
N SER A 230 7.58 -7.18 -10.59
CA SER A 230 6.25 -7.20 -9.99
C SER A 230 5.70 -8.61 -9.80
N TYR A 231 4.91 -8.76 -8.76
CA TYR A 231 4.14 -9.95 -8.42
C TYR A 231 2.67 -9.58 -8.23
N MET A 232 1.80 -10.56 -8.36
CA MET A 232 0.38 -10.43 -8.09
C MET A 232 -0.07 -11.48 -7.10
N SER A 233 -0.91 -11.12 -6.14
CA SER A 233 -1.67 -12.08 -5.34
C SER A 233 -3.05 -12.31 -5.96
N LEU A 234 -3.59 -13.51 -5.82
CA LEU A 234 -4.92 -13.84 -6.33
C LEU A 234 -5.84 -14.27 -5.20
N MET A 235 -7.06 -13.78 -5.21
CA MET A 235 -8.14 -14.35 -4.41
C MET A 235 -8.77 -15.53 -5.18
N HIS A 236 -8.67 -16.73 -4.61
CA HIS A 236 -9.30 -17.92 -5.21
C HIS A 236 -10.81 -17.96 -4.97
N HIS A 237 -11.28 -17.41 -3.84
CA HIS A 237 -12.69 -17.42 -3.45
C HIS A 237 -13.13 -16.08 -2.89
N ALA A 238 -14.39 -15.69 -3.16
CA ALA A 238 -14.97 -14.44 -2.64
C ALA A 238 -14.94 -14.33 -1.10
N TRP A 239 -14.94 -15.45 -0.40
CA TRP A 239 -14.92 -15.54 1.06
C TRP A 239 -13.53 -15.48 1.69
N SER A 240 -12.47 -15.45 0.88
CA SER A 240 -11.08 -15.39 1.38
C SER A 240 -10.82 -14.13 2.20
N HIS A 241 -11.53 -13.03 1.91
CA HIS A 241 -11.42 -11.80 2.68
C HIS A 241 -12.76 -11.06 2.69
N LEU A 242 -13.45 -11.06 3.84
CA LEU A 242 -14.82 -10.53 3.98
C LEU A 242 -14.99 -9.10 3.44
N LEU A 243 -13.97 -8.24 3.62
CA LEU A 243 -14.00 -6.84 3.20
C LEU A 243 -13.80 -6.64 1.71
N LEU A 244 -13.14 -7.59 1.05
CA LEU A 244 -12.85 -7.55 -0.39
C LEU A 244 -13.86 -8.36 -1.21
N THR A 245 -14.81 -9.05 -0.57
CA THR A 245 -15.81 -9.90 -1.23
C THR A 245 -16.54 -9.15 -2.34
N ILE A 246 -16.98 -7.91 -2.08
CA ILE A 246 -17.81 -7.16 -3.05
C ILE A 246 -16.98 -6.57 -4.18
N PRO A 247 -15.87 -5.84 -3.91
CA PRO A 247 -14.98 -5.46 -4.99
C PRO A 247 -14.55 -6.67 -5.84
N TYR A 248 -14.19 -7.79 -5.19
CA TYR A 248 -13.81 -9.03 -5.88
C TYR A 248 -14.89 -9.54 -6.83
N LEU A 249 -16.14 -9.66 -6.36
CA LEU A 249 -17.25 -10.11 -7.19
C LEU A 249 -17.55 -9.15 -8.36
N PHE A 250 -17.40 -7.83 -8.11
CA PHE A 250 -17.57 -6.83 -9.15
C PHE A 250 -16.48 -6.94 -10.21
N ILE A 251 -15.21 -7.00 -9.80
CA ILE A 251 -14.08 -7.09 -10.73
C ILE A 251 -14.11 -8.41 -11.49
N ARG A 252 -14.49 -9.51 -10.84
CA ARG A 252 -14.61 -10.83 -11.49
C ARG A 252 -15.63 -10.86 -12.63
N LEU A 253 -16.62 -9.96 -12.66
CA LEU A 253 -17.55 -9.82 -13.77
C LEU A 253 -16.90 -9.18 -15.01
N VAL A 254 -15.79 -8.46 -14.81
CA VAL A 254 -15.07 -7.70 -15.84
C VAL A 254 -13.73 -8.35 -16.17
N ASP A 255 -13.06 -8.91 -15.14
CA ASP A 255 -11.73 -9.52 -15.24
C ASP A 255 -11.63 -10.71 -14.28
N ALA A 256 -11.21 -11.88 -14.79
CA ALA A 256 -11.27 -13.13 -14.03
C ALA A 256 -10.20 -13.21 -12.93
N LYS A 257 -9.04 -12.56 -13.09
CA LYS A 257 -7.89 -12.67 -12.18
C LYS A 257 -7.68 -11.37 -11.40
N ASN A 258 -8.04 -11.38 -10.12
CA ASN A 258 -7.87 -10.23 -9.24
C ASN A 258 -7.69 -10.66 -7.76
N ASP A 259 -7.19 -9.74 -6.92
CA ASP A 259 -7.03 -9.93 -5.47
C ASP A 259 -8.18 -9.31 -4.65
N GLY A 260 -9.21 -8.84 -5.34
CA GLY A 260 -10.34 -8.13 -4.76
C GLY A 260 -10.34 -6.62 -5.02
N LEU A 261 -9.23 -6.02 -5.46
CA LEU A 261 -9.13 -4.60 -5.84
C LEU A 261 -8.33 -4.39 -7.12
N VAL A 262 -7.23 -5.13 -7.28
CA VAL A 262 -6.29 -4.98 -8.39
C VAL A 262 -6.42 -6.17 -9.33
N THR A 263 -6.39 -5.91 -10.63
CA THR A 263 -6.36 -6.96 -11.66
C THR A 263 -4.92 -7.33 -11.99
N GLU A 264 -4.71 -8.55 -12.51
CA GLU A 264 -3.38 -9.00 -12.96
C GLU A 264 -2.77 -8.00 -13.96
N GLU A 265 -3.58 -7.51 -14.91
CA GLU A 265 -3.10 -6.53 -15.89
C GLU A 265 -2.66 -5.21 -15.25
N SER A 266 -3.36 -4.76 -14.20
CA SER A 266 -2.98 -3.54 -13.48
C SER A 266 -1.72 -3.73 -12.64
N ALA A 267 -1.46 -4.94 -12.16
CA ALA A 267 -0.30 -5.23 -11.30
C ALA A 267 1.01 -5.44 -12.08
N LYS A 268 0.94 -5.73 -13.38
CA LYS A 268 2.13 -5.95 -14.21
C LYS A 268 2.97 -4.70 -14.38
N TRP A 269 4.25 -4.75 -13.98
CA TRP A 269 5.22 -3.68 -14.16
C TRP A 269 6.65 -4.24 -14.16
N GLY A 270 7.51 -3.67 -15.00
CA GLY A 270 8.89 -4.18 -15.15
C GLY A 270 8.88 -5.66 -15.54
N ASP A 271 9.73 -6.45 -14.89
CA ASP A 271 9.80 -7.89 -15.06
C ASP A 271 8.72 -8.58 -14.19
N PHE A 272 7.60 -8.97 -14.82
CA PHE A 272 6.49 -9.61 -14.13
C PHE A 272 6.80 -11.08 -13.83
N GLN A 273 6.91 -11.41 -12.55
CA GLN A 273 7.32 -12.73 -12.06
C GLN A 273 6.14 -13.72 -11.89
N GLY A 274 4.90 -13.24 -12.02
CA GLY A 274 3.70 -14.08 -11.94
C GLY A 274 2.82 -13.83 -10.71
N THR A 275 1.95 -14.82 -10.42
CA THR A 275 0.92 -14.76 -9.38
C THR A 275 1.03 -15.94 -8.43
#